data_7f2ed21c7aeb5dd1975114ae0f0b3b83
#
_entry.id   7f2ed21c7aeb5dd1975114ae0f0b3b83
#
_cell.length_a   1.000
_cell.length_b   1.000
_cell.length_c   1.000
_cell.angle_alpha   90.00
_cell.angle_beta   90.00
_cell.angle_gamma   90.00
#
_symmetry.space_group_name_H-M   'P 1'
#
loop_
_entity.id
_entity.type
_entity.pdbx_description
1 polymer ?
#
loop_
_entity_poly.entity_id
_entity_poly.type
_entity_poly.pdbx_seq_one_letter_code
_entity_poly.pdbx_strand_id
1 'polypeptide(L)'
;MSGKLRILPLGGLGEIGKNMSVVEYEGRILVVDAGLMFPTPDMPGIDLVLPDFSYLVDRADRIEAIVLTHGHEDHVGALPYLLREAGIPPAIYGGTLTVGMVRSKLDEHKLGDVPLIDLPPGEVVEAGPFTIELVHLAHSIPDMRGVIVGTDLGRVFFTGDYKFDQTPVDGRPADVARLARLGEEGVLLLCGDSTNADRDGIAASESSVGPALLETFSRCKGRIIVTSFASNIHRVQQVIDAAAQLGRKVALVGRSMRKNFNIASNLGLAEAPPGVLIQPKEIEDYPDDQVVVMSTGSQGEPFSALRRMANQDHRDVDLHSGDTVVFSATPVPGNERAVNETIDRIYELGARVVTAKDAPIHASGHGSRDEIKMMINLVRPDYVMPVHGDHQRLRLHSELAEEVGIDSGDVFRGRNGLPLEIDANGARFGEEEPSGVILVDGIELADPNDAALRDRRTLSADGICLVVAAIGADDGEVLSEPEVISRGIGSLDDDPELASEIAEIVEETLAAAARSGNREIDLLQADLHDAVAGF
;
A
#
# COMPACT_ATOMS: atom_id res chain seq x y z
N MET A 1 -8.62 20.41 35.65
CA MET A 1 -7.33 20.11 34.99
C MET A 1 -7.60 20.40 33.52
N SER A 2 -6.88 21.31 32.86
CA SER A 2 -7.05 21.51 31.41
C SER A 2 -6.62 20.21 30.72
N GLY A 3 -7.50 19.59 29.95
CA GLY A 3 -7.21 18.38 29.21
C GLY A 3 -5.99 18.60 28.29
N LYS A 4 -5.27 17.55 27.98
CA LYS A 4 -4.20 17.51 26.97
C LYS A 4 -4.69 16.66 25.81
N LEU A 5 -4.70 17.22 24.61
CA LEU A 5 -4.96 16.51 23.37
C LEU A 5 -3.62 16.03 22.81
N ARG A 6 -3.56 14.77 22.39
CA ARG A 6 -2.34 14.15 21.86
C ARG A 6 -2.66 13.50 20.52
N ILE A 7 -1.87 13.83 19.50
CA ILE A 7 -1.94 13.22 18.18
C ILE A 7 -0.67 12.45 17.97
N LEU A 8 -0.78 11.11 17.92
CA LEU A 8 0.35 10.20 17.76
C LEU A 8 0.25 9.48 16.42
N PRO A 9 1.05 9.85 15.42
CA PRO A 9 1.17 9.07 14.20
C PRO A 9 1.91 7.76 14.46
N LEU A 10 1.34 6.62 14.06
CA LEU A 10 1.98 5.32 14.07
C LEU A 10 2.48 4.90 12.68
N GLY A 11 1.98 5.56 11.64
CA GLY A 11 2.36 5.36 10.24
C GLY A 11 2.01 6.56 9.37
N GLY A 12 2.54 6.60 8.14
CA GLY A 12 2.25 7.63 7.15
C GLY A 12 3.15 8.88 7.20
N LEU A 13 4.12 8.97 8.12
CA LEU A 13 5.06 10.08 8.19
C LEU A 13 6.48 9.63 7.84
N GLY A 14 7.10 10.29 6.86
CA GLY A 14 8.39 9.92 6.29
C GLY A 14 8.31 8.77 5.27
N GLU A 15 7.09 8.35 4.93
CA GLU A 15 6.76 7.26 4.02
C GLU A 15 5.41 7.50 3.35
N ILE A 16 5.09 6.76 2.30
CA ILE A 16 3.77 6.73 1.66
C ILE A 16 3.15 5.37 1.94
N GLY A 17 2.01 5.35 2.63
CA GLY A 17 1.32 4.15 3.09
C GLY A 17 1.36 3.95 4.60
N LYS A 18 0.78 2.85 5.09
CA LYS A 18 0.65 2.51 6.52
C LYS A 18 -0.01 3.62 7.36
N ASN A 19 -0.95 4.36 6.79
CA ASN A 19 -1.56 5.49 7.49
C ASN A 19 -2.30 5.01 8.74
N MET A 20 -1.87 5.51 9.90
CA MET A 20 -2.50 5.23 11.19
C MET A 20 -2.16 6.36 12.16
N SER A 21 -3.18 7.02 12.68
CA SER A 21 -3.04 8.11 13.65
C SER A 21 -3.90 7.83 14.89
N VAL A 22 -3.34 8.07 16.06
CA VAL A 22 -4.03 7.96 17.35
C VAL A 22 -4.35 9.37 17.85
N VAL A 23 -5.60 9.62 18.20
CA VAL A 23 -6.05 10.82 18.90
C VAL A 23 -6.36 10.42 20.34
N GLU A 24 -5.61 10.96 21.30
CA GLU A 24 -5.80 10.67 22.71
C GLU A 24 -6.26 11.94 23.45
N TYR A 25 -7.37 11.82 24.15
CA TYR A 25 -7.93 12.88 24.99
C TYR A 25 -8.60 12.27 26.22
N GLU A 26 -8.35 12.86 27.40
CA GLU A 26 -8.89 12.38 28.72
C GLU A 26 -8.63 10.87 28.98
N GLY A 27 -7.50 10.34 28.49
CA GLY A 27 -7.13 8.94 28.64
C GLY A 27 -7.93 7.97 27.76
N ARG A 28 -8.76 8.48 26.82
CA ARG A 28 -9.49 7.70 25.81
C ARG A 28 -8.84 7.87 24.44
N ILE A 29 -9.05 6.92 23.56
CA ILE A 29 -8.37 6.82 22.25
C ILE A 29 -9.39 6.73 21.14
N LEU A 30 -9.16 7.53 20.09
CA LEU A 30 -9.75 7.37 18.77
C LEU A 30 -8.64 7.06 17.77
N VAL A 31 -8.85 6.09 16.89
CA VAL A 31 -7.89 5.76 15.82
C VAL A 31 -8.43 6.27 14.49
N VAL A 32 -7.61 6.98 13.71
CA VAL A 32 -7.92 7.41 12.35
C VAL A 32 -7.06 6.62 11.39
N ASP A 33 -7.71 5.81 10.56
CA ASP A 33 -7.16 4.84 9.64
C ASP A 33 -6.34 3.70 10.31
N ALA A 34 -6.17 2.61 9.58
CA ALA A 34 -5.38 1.45 9.96
C ALA A 34 -4.82 0.80 8.69
N GLY A 35 -3.88 1.48 8.07
CA GLY A 35 -3.33 1.14 6.77
C GLY A 35 -2.15 0.20 6.80
N LEU A 36 -1.86 -0.43 5.66
CA LEU A 36 -0.66 -1.21 5.41
C LEU A 36 0.21 -0.58 4.33
N MET A 37 1.38 -1.13 4.14
CA MET A 37 2.27 -0.88 3.00
C MET A 37 2.71 -2.21 2.40
N PHE A 38 3.01 -2.24 1.10
CA PHE A 38 3.60 -3.41 0.47
C PHE A 38 5.11 -3.44 0.73
N PRO A 39 5.70 -4.67 0.83
CA PRO A 39 7.13 -4.80 1.10
C PRO A 39 7.97 -4.28 -0.06
N THR A 40 9.14 -3.77 0.28
CA THR A 40 10.18 -3.37 -0.68
C THR A 40 11.04 -4.57 -1.09
N PRO A 41 11.80 -4.50 -2.20
CA PRO A 41 12.62 -5.61 -2.68
C PRO A 41 13.66 -6.15 -1.68
N ASP A 42 14.05 -5.35 -0.69
CA ASP A 42 14.96 -5.73 0.40
C ASP A 42 14.26 -6.50 1.55
N MET A 43 12.97 -6.84 1.40
CA MET A 43 12.17 -7.60 2.34
C MET A 43 11.75 -8.97 1.75
N PRO A 44 12.69 -9.89 1.43
CA PRO A 44 12.37 -11.15 0.77
C PRO A 44 11.45 -12.03 1.64
N GLY A 45 10.37 -12.54 1.04
CA GLY A 45 9.41 -13.42 1.69
C GLY A 45 8.44 -12.74 2.65
N ILE A 46 8.38 -11.40 2.65
CA ILE A 46 7.37 -10.64 3.37
C ILE A 46 6.21 -10.32 2.45
N ASP A 47 4.99 -10.53 2.91
CA ASP A 47 3.77 -10.27 2.15
C ASP A 47 3.27 -8.84 2.36
N LEU A 48 3.28 -8.34 3.61
CA LEU A 48 2.75 -7.03 3.98
C LEU A 48 3.60 -6.39 5.09
N VAL A 49 3.55 -5.06 5.15
CA VAL A 49 4.18 -4.25 6.19
C VAL A 49 3.11 -3.44 6.90
N LEU A 50 2.97 -3.62 8.21
CA LEU A 50 2.00 -2.93 9.05
C LEU A 50 2.72 -1.87 9.91
N PRO A 51 2.03 -0.81 10.36
CA PRO A 51 2.55 0.03 11.42
C PRO A 51 2.69 -0.78 12.71
N ASP A 52 3.66 -0.44 13.54
CA ASP A 52 3.72 -0.97 14.90
C ASP A 52 2.59 -0.36 15.74
N PHE A 53 1.58 -1.16 16.00
CA PHE A 53 0.42 -0.78 16.80
C PHE A 53 0.45 -1.31 18.22
N SER A 54 1.61 -1.70 18.75
CA SER A 54 1.77 -2.17 20.14
C SER A 54 1.23 -1.16 21.17
N TYR A 55 1.40 0.14 20.88
CA TYR A 55 0.80 1.21 21.66
C TYR A 55 -0.72 1.06 21.86
N LEU A 56 -1.44 0.63 20.82
CA LEU A 56 -2.89 0.40 20.86
C LEU A 56 -3.26 -0.91 21.56
N VAL A 57 -2.45 -1.97 21.39
CA VAL A 57 -2.66 -3.27 22.04
C VAL A 57 -2.60 -3.11 23.55
N ASP A 58 -1.60 -2.40 24.07
CA ASP A 58 -1.43 -2.13 25.50
C ASP A 58 -2.57 -1.27 26.11
N ARG A 59 -3.36 -0.59 25.26
CA ARG A 59 -4.42 0.36 25.65
C ARG A 59 -5.76 0.05 25.00
N ALA A 60 -5.98 -1.21 24.64
CA ALA A 60 -7.16 -1.66 23.90
C ALA A 60 -8.49 -1.28 24.60
N ASP A 61 -8.51 -1.31 25.93
CA ASP A 61 -9.66 -0.91 26.76
C ASP A 61 -10.00 0.58 26.72
N ARG A 62 -9.12 1.41 26.14
CA ARG A 62 -9.29 2.86 25.99
C ARG A 62 -9.78 3.26 24.62
N ILE A 63 -9.80 2.34 23.64
CA ILE A 63 -10.22 2.63 22.27
C ILE A 63 -11.74 2.79 22.23
N GLU A 64 -12.22 4.00 21.94
CA GLU A 64 -13.64 4.30 21.80
C GLU A 64 -14.17 3.97 20.39
N ALA A 65 -13.38 4.27 19.37
CA ALA A 65 -13.72 3.97 17.98
C ALA A 65 -12.50 3.97 17.06
N ILE A 66 -12.69 3.39 15.87
CA ILE A 66 -11.81 3.57 14.72
C ILE A 66 -12.62 4.31 13.65
N VAL A 67 -12.01 5.29 12.98
CA VAL A 67 -12.64 6.06 11.90
C VAL A 67 -11.80 5.91 10.65
N LEU A 68 -12.43 5.50 9.56
CA LEU A 68 -11.77 5.21 8.30
C LEU A 68 -12.11 6.28 7.25
N THR A 69 -11.07 6.86 6.66
CA THR A 69 -11.23 7.90 5.64
C THR A 69 -11.75 7.32 4.33
N HIS A 70 -11.16 6.22 3.86
CA HIS A 70 -11.55 5.55 2.62
C HIS A 70 -11.02 4.11 2.55
N GLY A 71 -11.39 3.36 1.50
CA GLY A 71 -11.16 1.92 1.40
C GLY A 71 -9.85 1.48 0.75
N HIS A 72 -8.84 2.34 0.57
CA HIS A 72 -7.52 1.94 0.09
C HIS A 72 -6.75 1.12 1.15
N GLU A 73 -5.88 0.22 0.68
CA GLU A 73 -5.13 -0.69 1.55
C GLU A 73 -4.20 0.03 2.54
N ASP A 74 -3.63 1.13 2.14
CA ASP A 74 -2.79 1.98 2.97
C ASP A 74 -3.55 2.81 4.01
N HIS A 75 -4.89 2.65 4.07
CA HIS A 75 -5.79 3.23 5.08
C HIS A 75 -6.61 2.19 5.85
N VAL A 76 -6.86 0.99 5.29
CA VAL A 76 -7.68 -0.05 5.93
C VAL A 76 -7.01 -1.42 6.03
N GLY A 77 -5.84 -1.59 5.39
CA GLY A 77 -5.25 -2.91 5.21
C GLY A 77 -4.74 -3.57 6.48
N ALA A 78 -4.30 -2.80 7.48
CA ALA A 78 -3.84 -3.33 8.76
C ALA A 78 -4.99 -3.64 9.75
N LEU A 79 -6.22 -3.20 9.45
CA LEU A 79 -7.36 -3.34 10.36
C LEU A 79 -7.60 -4.77 10.85
N PRO A 80 -7.60 -5.84 10.02
CA PRO A 80 -7.79 -7.20 10.50
C PRO A 80 -6.75 -7.66 11.52
N TYR A 81 -5.51 -7.21 11.36
CA TYR A 81 -4.40 -7.54 12.25
C TYR A 81 -4.52 -6.79 13.57
N LEU A 82 -4.79 -5.48 13.51
CA LEU A 82 -5.07 -4.66 14.69
C LEU A 82 -6.20 -5.25 15.53
N LEU A 83 -7.32 -5.65 14.90
CA LEU A 83 -8.48 -6.20 15.61
C LEU A 83 -8.21 -7.57 16.25
N ARG A 84 -7.29 -8.37 15.72
CA ARG A 84 -6.87 -9.63 16.34
C ARG A 84 -6.05 -9.40 17.59
N GLU A 85 -5.17 -8.42 17.57
CA GLU A 85 -4.23 -8.16 18.67
C GLU A 85 -4.85 -7.25 19.76
N ALA A 86 -5.50 -6.16 19.36
CA ALA A 86 -6.09 -5.19 20.29
C ALA A 86 -7.55 -5.49 20.65
N GLY A 87 -8.19 -6.46 19.98
CA GLY A 87 -9.61 -6.75 20.16
C GLY A 87 -10.52 -5.80 19.35
N ILE A 88 -11.82 -6.02 19.46
CA ILE A 88 -12.85 -5.30 18.70
C ILE A 88 -13.24 -4.04 19.47
N PRO A 89 -13.11 -2.84 18.86
CA PRO A 89 -13.55 -1.59 19.48
C PRO A 89 -15.09 -1.49 19.48
N PRO A 90 -15.67 -0.55 20.25
CA PRO A 90 -17.11 -0.33 20.30
C PRO A 90 -17.73 0.01 18.94
N ALA A 91 -17.01 0.72 18.06
CA ALA A 91 -17.48 1.06 16.72
C ALA A 91 -16.32 1.30 15.75
N ILE A 92 -16.58 1.01 14.46
CA ILE A 92 -15.72 1.42 13.33
C ILE A 92 -16.59 2.19 12.35
N TYR A 93 -16.27 3.46 12.16
CA TYR A 93 -16.99 4.38 11.29
C TYR A 93 -16.28 4.56 9.95
N GLY A 94 -17.04 4.74 8.88
CA GLY A 94 -16.52 5.07 7.56
C GLY A 94 -17.65 5.43 6.59
N GLY A 95 -17.33 5.77 5.35
CA GLY A 95 -18.31 5.93 4.29
C GLY A 95 -18.85 4.59 3.80
N THR A 96 -19.96 4.62 3.05
CA THR A 96 -20.70 3.44 2.58
C THR A 96 -19.83 2.43 1.84
N LEU A 97 -18.99 2.90 0.89
CA LEU A 97 -18.08 2.03 0.14
C LEU A 97 -16.98 1.47 1.03
N THR A 98 -16.39 2.31 1.86
CA THR A 98 -15.34 1.92 2.81
C THR A 98 -15.82 0.83 3.75
N VAL A 99 -17.00 1.00 4.36
CA VAL A 99 -17.64 -0.01 5.20
C VAL A 99 -17.88 -1.31 4.44
N GLY A 100 -18.36 -1.24 3.18
CA GLY A 100 -18.59 -2.42 2.34
C GLY A 100 -17.29 -3.18 2.02
N MET A 101 -16.20 -2.46 1.69
CA MET A 101 -14.89 -3.06 1.42
C MET A 101 -14.27 -3.68 2.67
N VAL A 102 -14.34 -2.97 3.79
CA VAL A 102 -13.83 -3.43 5.09
C VAL A 102 -14.60 -4.67 5.56
N ARG A 103 -15.94 -4.69 5.47
CA ARG A 103 -16.75 -5.87 5.79
C ARG A 103 -16.26 -7.10 5.02
N SER A 104 -16.10 -6.98 3.71
CA SER A 104 -15.60 -8.06 2.87
C SER A 104 -14.18 -8.51 3.24
N LYS A 105 -13.31 -7.58 3.66
CA LYS A 105 -11.95 -7.87 4.15
C LYS A 105 -12.01 -8.62 5.50
N LEU A 106 -12.82 -8.17 6.44
CA LEU A 106 -12.98 -8.80 7.74
C LEU A 106 -13.57 -10.21 7.63
N ASP A 107 -14.52 -10.43 6.71
CA ASP A 107 -15.07 -11.76 6.43
C ASP A 107 -13.98 -12.73 5.94
N GLU A 108 -13.08 -12.30 5.05
CA GLU A 108 -11.93 -13.10 4.60
C GLU A 108 -11.00 -13.49 5.77
N HIS A 109 -10.87 -12.59 6.74
CA HIS A 109 -10.09 -12.80 7.95
C HIS A 109 -10.89 -13.47 9.09
N LYS A 110 -12.15 -13.88 8.86
CA LYS A 110 -13.06 -14.50 9.85
C LYS A 110 -13.35 -13.61 11.08
N LEU A 111 -13.46 -12.31 10.84
CA LEU A 111 -13.79 -11.28 11.83
C LEU A 111 -15.18 -10.68 11.51
N GLY A 112 -16.22 -11.52 11.41
CA GLY A 112 -17.55 -11.11 10.93
C GLY A 112 -18.37 -10.22 11.89
N ASP A 113 -18.16 -10.32 13.20
CA ASP A 113 -18.99 -9.66 14.22
C ASP A 113 -18.46 -8.28 14.65
N VAL A 114 -17.81 -7.55 13.74
CA VAL A 114 -17.27 -6.22 14.01
C VAL A 114 -18.33 -5.15 13.74
N PRO A 115 -18.57 -4.19 14.65
CA PRO A 115 -19.56 -3.13 14.49
C PRO A 115 -19.10 -2.08 13.47
N LEU A 116 -19.37 -2.32 12.20
CA LEU A 116 -19.11 -1.40 11.09
C LEU A 116 -20.32 -0.50 10.86
N ILE A 117 -20.12 0.81 10.94
CA ILE A 117 -21.17 1.83 10.87
C ILE A 117 -20.88 2.76 9.68
N ASP A 118 -21.83 2.80 8.74
CA ASP A 118 -21.85 3.82 7.68
C ASP A 118 -22.27 5.15 8.31
N LEU A 119 -21.37 6.14 8.30
CA LEU A 119 -21.63 7.47 8.83
C LEU A 119 -21.81 8.46 7.66
N PRO A 120 -23.03 8.95 7.43
CA PRO A 120 -23.28 9.94 6.39
C PRO A 120 -22.51 11.24 6.61
N PRO A 121 -22.07 11.94 5.55
CA PRO A 121 -21.41 13.24 5.68
C PRO A 121 -22.28 14.26 6.42
N GLY A 122 -21.67 14.99 7.36
CA GLY A 122 -22.32 16.03 8.16
C GLY A 122 -23.15 15.49 9.34
N GLU A 123 -23.29 14.18 9.49
CA GLU A 123 -23.83 13.58 10.72
C GLU A 123 -22.73 13.53 11.78
N VAL A 124 -23.08 13.91 13.01
CA VAL A 124 -22.17 13.94 14.16
C VAL A 124 -22.53 12.83 15.13
N VAL A 125 -21.54 12.03 15.51
CA VAL A 125 -21.70 10.98 16.53
C VAL A 125 -20.73 11.23 17.69
N GLU A 126 -21.09 10.72 18.87
CA GLU A 126 -20.25 10.76 20.07
C GLU A 126 -19.56 9.41 20.28
N ALA A 127 -18.28 9.44 20.62
CA ALA A 127 -17.49 8.28 21.00
C ALA A 127 -16.58 8.64 22.18
N GLY A 128 -17.00 8.29 23.40
CA GLY A 128 -16.34 8.74 24.62
C GLY A 128 -16.28 10.27 24.71
N PRO A 129 -15.10 10.88 24.89
CA PRO A 129 -14.95 12.34 24.94
C PRO A 129 -14.82 12.99 23.55
N PHE A 130 -14.99 12.23 22.47
CA PHE A 130 -14.84 12.69 21.09
C PHE A 130 -16.20 12.89 20.43
N THR A 131 -16.28 13.90 19.57
CA THR A 131 -17.30 13.98 18.52
C THR A 131 -16.66 13.65 17.18
N ILE A 132 -17.36 12.94 16.31
CA ILE A 132 -16.87 12.50 15.00
C ILE A 132 -17.85 13.00 13.94
N GLU A 133 -17.33 13.68 12.93
CA GLU A 133 -18.07 14.08 11.73
C GLU A 133 -17.26 13.72 10.49
N LEU A 134 -17.91 13.19 9.45
CA LEU A 134 -17.28 12.93 8.17
C LEU A 134 -17.67 14.01 7.15
N VAL A 135 -16.68 14.45 6.36
CA VAL A 135 -16.85 15.44 5.27
C VAL A 135 -16.56 14.77 3.94
N HIS A 136 -17.43 14.94 2.95
CA HIS A 136 -17.17 14.41 1.62
C HIS A 136 -16.03 15.16 0.93
N LEU A 137 -15.03 14.40 0.46
CA LEU A 137 -13.93 14.85 -0.38
C LEU A 137 -13.83 13.97 -1.64
N ALA A 138 -13.12 14.43 -2.65
CA ALA A 138 -12.88 13.66 -3.86
C ALA A 138 -11.49 13.02 -3.85
N HIS A 139 -11.43 11.78 -4.33
CA HIS A 139 -10.20 11.02 -4.51
C HIS A 139 -10.32 10.07 -5.72
N SER A 140 -9.40 9.13 -5.91
CA SER A 140 -9.45 8.11 -6.97
C SER A 140 -10.49 7.02 -6.71
N ILE A 141 -11.00 6.91 -5.49
CA ILE A 141 -12.07 6.00 -5.07
C ILE A 141 -13.32 6.80 -4.70
N PRO A 142 -14.54 6.34 -5.06
CA PRO A 142 -15.76 6.98 -4.59
C PRO A 142 -15.86 6.99 -3.06
N ASP A 143 -16.64 7.94 -2.55
CA ASP A 143 -17.02 7.96 -1.14
C ASP A 143 -15.88 8.24 -0.15
N MET A 144 -14.85 8.98 -0.60
CA MET A 144 -13.78 9.49 0.25
C MET A 144 -14.31 10.45 1.31
N ARG A 145 -13.77 10.36 2.53
CA ARG A 145 -14.13 11.19 3.69
C ARG A 145 -12.93 11.83 4.36
N GLY A 146 -12.98 13.13 4.58
CA GLY A 146 -12.20 13.78 5.62
C GLY A 146 -12.85 13.55 6.99
N VAL A 147 -12.06 13.49 8.05
CA VAL A 147 -12.50 13.18 9.42
C VAL A 147 -12.30 14.40 10.33
N ILE A 148 -13.37 14.92 10.90
CA ILE A 148 -13.34 15.95 11.93
C ILE A 148 -13.51 15.26 13.28
N VAL A 149 -12.51 15.40 14.15
CA VAL A 149 -12.54 14.92 15.53
C VAL A 149 -12.65 16.13 16.45
N GLY A 150 -13.78 16.27 17.14
CA GLY A 150 -13.99 17.34 18.11
C GLY A 150 -13.71 16.89 19.53
N THR A 151 -13.12 17.79 20.32
CA THR A 151 -12.89 17.68 21.77
C THR A 151 -13.20 19.02 22.42
N ASP A 152 -13.19 19.10 23.75
CA ASP A 152 -13.36 20.39 24.47
C ASP A 152 -12.21 21.38 24.20
N LEU A 153 -11.04 20.91 23.71
CA LEU A 153 -9.92 21.77 23.35
C LEU A 153 -10.03 22.36 21.94
N GLY A 154 -10.81 21.74 21.06
CA GLY A 154 -10.98 22.16 19.68
C GLY A 154 -11.13 20.99 18.73
N ARG A 155 -11.13 21.29 17.42
CA ARG A 155 -11.31 20.30 16.35
C ARG A 155 -10.00 19.97 15.67
N VAL A 156 -9.75 18.68 15.48
CA VAL A 156 -8.69 18.16 14.61
C VAL A 156 -9.32 17.70 13.31
N PHE A 157 -8.77 18.14 12.19
CA PHE A 157 -9.22 17.73 10.88
C PHE A 157 -8.17 16.90 10.16
N PHE A 158 -8.48 15.64 9.88
CA PHE A 158 -7.72 14.75 9.02
C PHE A 158 -8.31 14.79 7.63
N THR A 159 -7.54 15.22 6.63
CA THR A 159 -8.06 15.28 5.26
C THR A 159 -8.26 13.88 4.67
N GLY A 160 -7.48 12.87 5.12
CA GLY A 160 -7.24 11.67 4.33
C GLY A 160 -6.68 12.06 2.96
N ASP A 161 -6.81 11.20 1.97
CA ASP A 161 -6.34 11.44 0.60
C ASP A 161 -7.37 12.24 -0.17
N TYR A 162 -7.01 13.38 -0.73
CA TYR A 162 -8.00 14.23 -1.38
C TYR A 162 -7.45 15.02 -2.56
N LYS A 163 -8.36 15.48 -3.41
CA LYS A 163 -8.19 16.57 -4.36
C LYS A 163 -9.47 17.41 -4.48
N PHE A 164 -9.37 18.61 -5.03
CA PHE A 164 -10.54 19.42 -5.36
C PHE A 164 -10.97 19.22 -6.82
N ASP A 165 -11.44 18.02 -7.14
CA ASP A 165 -11.95 17.71 -8.47
C ASP A 165 -13.27 18.46 -8.73
N GLN A 166 -13.25 19.39 -9.72
CA GLN A 166 -14.42 20.21 -10.04
C GLN A 166 -15.43 19.47 -10.94
N THR A 167 -15.00 18.38 -11.58
CA THR A 167 -15.82 17.57 -12.48
C THR A 167 -15.60 16.08 -12.19
N PRO A 168 -15.84 15.62 -10.94
CA PRO A 168 -15.61 14.23 -10.58
C PRO A 168 -16.51 13.28 -11.36
N VAL A 169 -16.06 12.04 -11.56
CA VAL A 169 -16.78 11.03 -12.37
C VAL A 169 -18.15 10.70 -11.80
N ASP A 170 -18.29 10.68 -10.49
CA ASP A 170 -19.55 10.42 -9.78
C ASP A 170 -20.46 11.66 -9.63
N GLY A 171 -20.02 12.83 -10.14
CA GLY A 171 -20.75 14.08 -10.05
C GLY A 171 -20.80 14.70 -8.64
N ARG A 172 -20.00 14.21 -7.69
CA ARG A 172 -19.95 14.67 -6.29
C ARG A 172 -18.64 15.39 -6.00
N PRO A 173 -18.57 16.73 -6.18
CA PRO A 173 -17.38 17.49 -5.82
C PRO A 173 -17.20 17.52 -4.30
N ALA A 174 -15.98 17.82 -3.85
CA ALA A 174 -15.69 18.02 -2.43
C ALA A 174 -16.63 19.06 -1.80
N ASP A 175 -17.08 18.85 -0.57
CA ASP A 175 -17.97 19.76 0.15
C ASP A 175 -17.20 21.00 0.67
N VAL A 176 -16.83 21.86 -0.27
CA VAL A 176 -16.13 23.12 -0.01
C VAL A 176 -16.94 24.02 0.95
N ALA A 177 -18.28 23.95 0.89
CA ALA A 177 -19.13 24.73 1.78
C ALA A 177 -19.00 24.27 3.23
N ARG A 178 -18.92 22.96 3.48
CA ARG A 178 -18.67 22.41 4.82
C ARG A 178 -17.28 22.77 5.33
N LEU A 179 -16.25 22.67 4.46
CA LEU A 179 -14.87 23.04 4.80
C LEU A 179 -14.77 24.52 5.19
N ALA A 180 -15.40 25.42 4.44
CA ALA A 180 -15.42 26.85 4.77
C ALA A 180 -16.11 27.12 6.12
N ARG A 181 -17.27 26.47 6.39
CA ARG A 181 -17.93 26.57 7.71
C ARG A 181 -17.06 26.00 8.82
N LEU A 182 -16.35 24.90 8.58
CA LEU A 182 -15.40 24.34 9.55
C LEU A 182 -14.31 25.36 9.92
N GLY A 183 -13.79 26.11 8.93
CA GLY A 183 -12.86 27.20 9.17
C GLY A 183 -13.45 28.36 9.96
N GLU A 184 -14.76 28.67 9.82
CA GLU A 184 -15.47 29.65 10.63
C GLU A 184 -15.72 29.16 12.07
N GLU A 185 -15.95 27.87 12.24
CA GLU A 185 -16.14 27.21 13.53
C GLU A 185 -14.83 27.04 14.32
N GLY A 186 -13.67 27.14 13.65
CA GLY A 186 -12.33 27.00 14.18
C GLY A 186 -11.80 25.57 14.09
N VAL A 187 -10.59 25.44 13.54
CA VAL A 187 -9.81 24.20 13.43
C VAL A 187 -8.54 24.37 14.24
N LEU A 188 -8.38 23.57 15.28
CA LEU A 188 -7.20 23.59 16.13
C LEU A 188 -5.99 23.01 15.40
N LEU A 189 -6.16 21.87 14.69
CA LEU A 189 -5.09 21.21 13.97
C LEU A 189 -5.61 20.65 12.64
N LEU A 190 -4.86 20.89 11.56
CA LEU A 190 -5.02 20.24 10.27
C LEU A 190 -3.94 19.16 10.10
N CYS A 191 -4.35 17.90 9.94
CA CYS A 191 -3.52 16.81 9.48
C CYS A 191 -3.76 16.61 7.98
N GLY A 192 -2.88 17.16 7.13
CA GLY A 192 -3.11 17.28 5.69
C GLY A 192 -2.26 16.33 4.83
N ASP A 193 -2.88 15.74 3.80
CA ASP A 193 -2.22 14.91 2.77
C ASP A 193 -1.08 15.67 2.08
N SER A 194 0.09 15.05 1.98
CA SER A 194 1.29 15.63 1.39
C SER A 194 1.75 14.94 0.11
N THR A 195 1.05 13.90 -0.36
CA THR A 195 1.50 12.99 -1.43
C THR A 195 1.95 13.72 -2.71
N ASN A 196 1.29 14.81 -3.08
CA ASN A 196 1.64 15.62 -4.26
C ASN A 196 2.15 17.03 -3.91
N ALA A 197 2.70 17.26 -2.75
CA ALA A 197 3.26 18.57 -2.36
C ALA A 197 4.43 19.01 -3.25
N ASP A 198 5.01 18.08 -4.02
CA ASP A 198 6.08 18.33 -5.02
C ASP A 198 5.54 18.71 -6.42
N ARG A 199 4.20 18.71 -6.64
CA ARG A 199 3.58 18.97 -7.94
C ARG A 199 2.93 20.33 -7.98
N ASP A 200 3.29 21.13 -8.99
CA ASP A 200 2.72 22.46 -9.18
C ASP A 200 1.26 22.42 -9.66
N GLY A 201 0.54 23.48 -9.37
CA GLY A 201 -0.82 23.72 -9.88
C GLY A 201 -1.89 22.89 -9.19
N ILE A 202 -2.87 22.44 -9.97
CA ILE A 202 -4.06 21.69 -9.57
C ILE A 202 -4.04 20.32 -10.24
N ALA A 203 -4.43 19.28 -9.51
CA ALA A 203 -4.54 17.93 -10.05
C ALA A 203 -5.59 17.86 -11.18
N ALA A 204 -5.29 17.09 -12.22
CA ALA A 204 -6.24 16.88 -13.31
C ALA A 204 -7.51 16.18 -12.81
N SER A 205 -8.66 16.55 -13.37
CA SER A 205 -9.91 15.85 -13.09
C SER A 205 -9.87 14.41 -13.56
N GLU A 206 -10.42 13.50 -12.75
CA GLU A 206 -10.54 12.09 -13.12
C GLU A 206 -11.43 11.92 -14.37
N SER A 207 -12.43 12.78 -14.57
CA SER A 207 -13.30 12.73 -15.76
C SER A 207 -12.57 12.98 -17.07
N SER A 208 -11.38 13.60 -17.05
CA SER A 208 -10.57 13.82 -18.26
C SER A 208 -10.01 12.52 -18.85
N VAL A 209 -9.93 11.46 -18.05
CA VAL A 209 -9.36 10.17 -18.46
C VAL A 209 -10.31 9.41 -19.40
N GLY A 210 -11.63 9.47 -19.18
CA GLY A 210 -12.62 8.77 -20.00
C GLY A 210 -12.51 9.07 -21.49
N PRO A 211 -12.55 10.35 -21.92
CA PRO A 211 -12.32 10.73 -23.33
C PRO A 211 -10.99 10.25 -23.89
N ALA A 212 -9.91 10.30 -23.10
CA ALA A 212 -8.60 9.83 -23.54
C ALA A 212 -8.55 8.31 -23.71
N LEU A 213 -9.22 7.54 -22.82
CA LEU A 213 -9.40 6.10 -22.98
C LEU A 213 -10.22 5.79 -24.24
N LEU A 214 -11.34 6.47 -24.46
CA LEU A 214 -12.18 6.29 -25.64
C LEU A 214 -11.40 6.53 -26.93
N GLU A 215 -10.63 7.63 -27.01
CA GLU A 215 -9.76 7.94 -28.14
C GLU A 215 -8.69 6.86 -28.33
N THR A 216 -8.04 6.42 -27.25
CA THR A 216 -7.02 5.36 -27.30
C THR A 216 -7.63 4.05 -27.81
N PHE A 217 -8.77 3.64 -27.26
CA PHE A 217 -9.46 2.40 -27.64
C PHE A 217 -9.92 2.41 -29.11
N SER A 218 -10.39 3.55 -29.61
CA SER A 218 -10.83 3.68 -31.00
C SER A 218 -9.73 3.45 -32.04
N ARG A 219 -8.47 3.63 -31.63
CA ARG A 219 -7.28 3.41 -32.48
C ARG A 219 -6.75 1.98 -32.43
N CYS A 220 -7.20 1.17 -31.44
CA CYS A 220 -6.76 -0.21 -31.24
C CYS A 220 -7.54 -1.16 -32.15
N LYS A 221 -6.81 -1.95 -32.96
CA LYS A 221 -7.40 -2.93 -33.89
C LYS A 221 -7.51 -4.34 -33.31
N GLY A 222 -6.81 -4.62 -32.21
CA GLY A 222 -6.81 -5.87 -31.50
C GLY A 222 -7.44 -5.73 -30.12
N ARG A 223 -7.13 -6.69 -29.26
CA ARG A 223 -7.54 -6.74 -27.86
C ARG A 223 -6.84 -5.64 -27.06
N ILE A 224 -7.57 -5.11 -26.09
CA ILE A 224 -7.06 -4.05 -25.21
C ILE A 224 -6.97 -4.60 -23.81
N ILE A 225 -5.82 -4.44 -23.16
CA ILE A 225 -5.62 -4.78 -21.77
C ILE A 225 -5.36 -3.48 -21.01
N VAL A 226 -6.23 -3.12 -20.07
CA VAL A 226 -6.07 -1.93 -19.23
C VAL A 226 -5.66 -2.36 -17.84
N THR A 227 -4.61 -1.75 -17.31
CA THR A 227 -4.20 -1.99 -15.92
C THR A 227 -4.34 -0.73 -15.07
N SER A 228 -4.90 -0.87 -13.87
CA SER A 228 -4.98 0.16 -12.85
C SER A 228 -5.06 -0.46 -11.45
N PHE A 229 -5.10 0.38 -10.42
CA PHE A 229 -5.42 -0.08 -9.07
C PHE A 229 -6.82 -0.68 -9.01
N ALA A 230 -6.96 -1.81 -8.33
CA ALA A 230 -8.24 -2.51 -8.17
C ALA A 230 -9.29 -1.72 -7.37
N SER A 231 -8.86 -0.77 -6.58
CA SER A 231 -9.69 0.13 -5.78
C SER A 231 -10.11 1.41 -6.52
N ASN A 232 -9.49 1.73 -7.66
CA ASN A 232 -9.87 2.89 -8.46
C ASN A 232 -11.15 2.59 -9.26
N ILE A 233 -12.28 2.60 -8.57
CA ILE A 233 -13.60 2.28 -9.15
C ILE A 233 -13.99 3.27 -10.25
N HIS A 234 -13.64 4.55 -10.11
CA HIS A 234 -13.88 5.56 -11.15
C HIS A 234 -13.18 5.20 -12.46
N ARG A 235 -11.94 4.67 -12.39
CA ARG A 235 -11.20 4.23 -13.58
C ARG A 235 -11.83 2.99 -14.22
N VAL A 236 -12.24 2.02 -13.40
CA VAL A 236 -12.95 0.83 -13.89
C VAL A 236 -14.24 1.24 -14.59
N GLN A 237 -15.02 2.17 -14.01
CA GLN A 237 -16.23 2.70 -14.64
C GLN A 237 -15.95 3.33 -15.99
N GLN A 238 -14.95 4.22 -16.07
CA GLN A 238 -14.59 4.90 -17.33
C GLN A 238 -14.12 3.91 -18.42
N VAL A 239 -13.42 2.83 -18.03
CA VAL A 239 -13.04 1.76 -18.99
C VAL A 239 -14.26 1.02 -19.50
N ILE A 240 -15.22 0.69 -18.63
CA ILE A 240 -16.48 0.04 -19.02
C ILE A 240 -17.28 0.95 -19.98
N ASP A 241 -17.39 2.23 -19.67
CA ASP A 241 -18.13 3.22 -20.48
C ASP A 241 -17.49 3.40 -21.86
N ALA A 242 -16.17 3.54 -21.92
CA ALA A 242 -15.43 3.67 -23.19
C ALA A 242 -15.55 2.40 -24.05
N ALA A 243 -15.47 1.22 -23.43
CA ALA A 243 -15.65 -0.06 -24.13
C ALA A 243 -17.08 -0.22 -24.64
N ALA A 244 -18.09 0.10 -23.83
CA ALA A 244 -19.50 0.02 -24.21
C ALA A 244 -19.82 0.94 -25.41
N GLN A 245 -19.30 2.18 -25.43
CA GLN A 245 -19.48 3.11 -26.55
C GLN A 245 -18.89 2.59 -27.88
N LEU A 246 -17.85 1.75 -27.81
CA LEU A 246 -17.22 1.13 -28.97
C LEU A 246 -17.76 -0.27 -29.27
N GLY A 247 -18.80 -0.73 -28.55
CA GLY A 247 -19.38 -2.05 -28.73
C GLY A 247 -18.50 -3.21 -28.28
N ARG A 248 -17.48 -2.93 -27.46
CA ARG A 248 -16.56 -3.93 -26.93
C ARG A 248 -17.09 -4.56 -25.62
N LYS A 249 -16.71 -5.80 -25.38
CA LYS A 249 -16.94 -6.53 -24.13
C LYS A 249 -15.81 -6.24 -23.14
N VAL A 250 -16.13 -6.27 -21.84
CA VAL A 250 -15.15 -6.05 -20.77
C VAL A 250 -15.06 -7.27 -19.86
N ALA A 251 -13.86 -7.83 -19.71
CA ALA A 251 -13.56 -8.85 -18.74
C ALA A 251 -12.78 -8.26 -17.56
N LEU A 252 -13.30 -8.39 -16.33
CA LEU A 252 -12.58 -7.99 -15.12
C LEU A 252 -11.70 -9.14 -14.65
N VAL A 253 -10.38 -8.95 -14.67
CA VAL A 253 -9.38 -9.97 -14.35
C VAL A 253 -8.58 -9.56 -13.11
N GLY A 254 -8.48 -10.49 -12.16
CA GLY A 254 -7.97 -10.27 -10.80
C GLY A 254 -9.08 -10.36 -9.75
N ARG A 255 -8.76 -11.02 -8.63
CA ARG A 255 -9.76 -11.24 -7.55
C ARG A 255 -10.22 -9.93 -6.92
N SER A 256 -9.29 -9.07 -6.55
CA SER A 256 -9.57 -7.76 -5.96
C SER A 256 -10.35 -6.85 -6.91
N MET A 257 -10.01 -6.83 -8.21
CA MET A 257 -10.72 -6.05 -9.22
C MET A 257 -12.22 -6.41 -9.27
N ARG A 258 -12.53 -7.70 -9.42
CA ARG A 258 -13.93 -8.20 -9.45
C ARG A 258 -14.65 -7.95 -8.13
N LYS A 259 -13.97 -8.21 -7.00
CA LYS A 259 -14.54 -8.03 -5.67
C LYS A 259 -14.95 -6.56 -5.45
N ASN A 260 -14.02 -5.63 -5.68
CA ASN A 260 -14.25 -4.21 -5.44
C ASN A 260 -15.33 -3.64 -6.37
N PHE A 261 -15.30 -4.01 -7.66
CA PHE A 261 -16.35 -3.62 -8.60
C PHE A 261 -17.74 -4.15 -8.17
N ASN A 262 -17.84 -5.41 -7.75
CA ASN A 262 -19.10 -5.98 -7.29
C ASN A 262 -19.62 -5.28 -6.03
N ILE A 263 -18.76 -4.94 -5.08
CA ILE A 263 -19.16 -4.18 -3.89
C ILE A 263 -19.69 -2.81 -4.31
N ALA A 264 -18.94 -2.07 -5.14
CA ALA A 264 -19.36 -0.75 -5.62
C ALA A 264 -20.68 -0.82 -6.43
N SER A 265 -20.84 -1.83 -7.27
CA SER A 265 -22.06 -2.03 -8.07
C SER A 265 -23.29 -2.35 -7.19
N ASN A 266 -23.12 -3.20 -6.18
CA ASN A 266 -24.20 -3.51 -5.24
C ASN A 266 -24.64 -2.29 -4.41
N LEU A 267 -23.73 -1.35 -4.19
CA LEU A 267 -23.99 -0.08 -3.50
C LEU A 267 -24.49 1.04 -4.45
N GLY A 268 -24.61 0.76 -5.76
CA GLY A 268 -25.02 1.75 -6.75
C GLY A 268 -23.97 2.82 -7.08
N LEU A 269 -22.69 2.55 -6.76
CA LEU A 269 -21.56 3.44 -7.01
C LEU A 269 -20.80 3.12 -8.31
N ALA A 270 -21.12 2.02 -8.95
CA ALA A 270 -20.63 1.62 -10.25
C ALA A 270 -21.71 0.82 -10.99
N GLU A 271 -21.70 0.88 -12.33
CA GLU A 271 -22.65 0.14 -13.15
C GLU A 271 -22.02 -0.35 -14.46
N ALA A 272 -22.59 -1.36 -15.04
CA ALA A 272 -22.24 -1.82 -16.38
C ALA A 272 -23.49 -2.05 -17.20
N PRO A 273 -23.57 -1.56 -18.45
CA PRO A 273 -24.70 -1.84 -19.32
C PRO A 273 -24.88 -3.36 -19.51
N PRO A 274 -26.14 -3.84 -19.68
CA PRO A 274 -26.39 -5.26 -19.86
C PRO A 274 -25.59 -5.86 -21.03
N GLY A 275 -24.91 -6.97 -20.77
CA GLY A 275 -24.13 -7.71 -21.77
C GLY A 275 -22.78 -7.08 -22.13
N VAL A 276 -22.33 -6.03 -21.46
CA VAL A 276 -20.97 -5.48 -21.62
C VAL A 276 -19.95 -6.32 -20.86
N LEU A 277 -20.25 -6.69 -19.61
CA LEU A 277 -19.37 -7.56 -18.81
C LEU A 277 -19.46 -9.01 -19.26
N ILE A 278 -18.29 -9.65 -19.41
CA ILE A 278 -18.13 -11.08 -19.69
C ILE A 278 -17.21 -11.72 -18.64
N GLN A 279 -17.27 -13.04 -18.51
CA GLN A 279 -16.33 -13.76 -17.66
C GLN A 279 -14.97 -13.89 -18.34
N PRO A 280 -13.84 -13.94 -17.61
CA PRO A 280 -12.51 -14.12 -18.22
C PRO A 280 -12.41 -15.32 -19.16
N LYS A 281 -13.05 -16.43 -18.83
CA LYS A 281 -13.10 -17.65 -19.66
C LYS A 281 -13.89 -17.50 -20.98
N GLU A 282 -14.67 -16.43 -21.13
CA GLU A 282 -15.46 -16.16 -22.33
C GLU A 282 -14.75 -15.22 -23.31
N ILE A 283 -13.51 -14.78 -22.98
CA ILE A 283 -12.73 -13.87 -23.81
C ILE A 283 -12.50 -14.45 -25.21
N GLU A 284 -12.18 -15.74 -25.29
CA GLU A 284 -11.92 -16.44 -26.54
C GLU A 284 -13.17 -16.62 -27.43
N ASP A 285 -14.37 -16.43 -26.89
CA ASP A 285 -15.63 -16.50 -27.64
C ASP A 285 -15.87 -15.23 -28.50
N TYR A 286 -15.05 -14.19 -28.32
CA TYR A 286 -15.18 -12.90 -29.01
C TYR A 286 -13.93 -12.59 -29.85
N PRO A 287 -14.10 -11.91 -31.01
CA PRO A 287 -12.97 -11.38 -31.76
C PRO A 287 -12.12 -10.40 -30.91
N ASP A 288 -10.82 -10.38 -31.12
CA ASP A 288 -9.89 -9.52 -30.36
C ASP A 288 -10.27 -8.04 -30.38
N ASP A 289 -10.76 -7.54 -31.52
CA ASP A 289 -11.18 -6.14 -31.67
C ASP A 289 -12.50 -5.81 -30.90
N GLN A 290 -13.12 -6.80 -30.28
CA GLN A 290 -14.32 -6.65 -29.45
C GLN A 290 -14.04 -6.85 -27.95
N VAL A 291 -12.80 -7.04 -27.52
CA VAL A 291 -12.47 -7.36 -26.14
C VAL A 291 -11.62 -6.27 -25.48
N VAL A 292 -11.99 -5.91 -24.26
CA VAL A 292 -11.20 -5.14 -23.31
C VAL A 292 -11.03 -5.98 -22.05
N VAL A 293 -9.81 -6.17 -21.59
CA VAL A 293 -9.47 -6.82 -20.32
C VAL A 293 -9.07 -5.75 -19.32
N MET A 294 -9.81 -5.61 -18.23
CA MET A 294 -9.45 -4.74 -17.11
C MET A 294 -8.75 -5.55 -16.05
N SER A 295 -7.50 -5.23 -15.74
CA SER A 295 -6.62 -6.06 -14.90
C SER A 295 -5.94 -5.28 -13.77
N THR A 296 -5.47 -6.01 -12.76
CA THR A 296 -4.52 -5.53 -11.75
C THR A 296 -3.09 -5.66 -12.25
N GLY A 297 -2.13 -5.03 -11.56
CA GLY A 297 -0.70 -5.16 -11.88
C GLY A 297 -0.07 -3.87 -12.41
N SER A 298 -0.71 -2.73 -12.17
CA SER A 298 -0.19 -1.43 -12.58
C SER A 298 1.11 -1.01 -11.88
N GLN A 299 1.48 -1.70 -10.79
CA GLN A 299 2.69 -1.44 -10.01
C GLN A 299 3.77 -2.52 -10.21
N GLY A 300 3.55 -3.47 -11.13
CA GLY A 300 4.51 -4.56 -11.39
C GLY A 300 4.57 -5.60 -10.29
N GLU A 301 3.52 -5.72 -9.46
CA GLU A 301 3.44 -6.67 -8.36
C GLU A 301 3.61 -8.12 -8.88
N PRO A 302 4.43 -8.96 -8.23
CA PRO A 302 4.84 -10.27 -8.77
C PRO A 302 3.67 -11.22 -9.10
N PHE A 303 2.61 -11.19 -8.28
CA PHE A 303 1.46 -12.09 -8.41
C PHE A 303 0.23 -11.42 -9.03
N SER A 304 0.38 -10.22 -9.57
CA SER A 304 -0.70 -9.50 -10.23
C SER A 304 -1.10 -10.14 -11.55
N ALA A 305 -2.33 -9.85 -11.99
CA ALA A 305 -2.84 -10.42 -13.23
C ALA A 305 -2.00 -10.03 -14.45
N LEU A 306 -1.64 -8.76 -14.61
CA LEU A 306 -0.82 -8.31 -15.73
C LEU A 306 0.58 -8.93 -15.74
N ARG A 307 1.26 -9.00 -14.58
CA ARG A 307 2.61 -9.61 -14.50
C ARG A 307 2.56 -11.08 -14.92
N ARG A 308 1.54 -11.82 -14.48
CA ARG A 308 1.32 -13.21 -14.87
C ARG A 308 1.00 -13.35 -16.36
N MET A 309 0.17 -12.46 -16.93
CA MET A 309 -0.08 -12.43 -18.37
C MET A 309 1.21 -12.17 -19.15
N ALA A 310 2.06 -11.23 -18.70
CA ALA A 310 3.34 -10.94 -19.32
C ALA A 310 4.35 -12.09 -19.20
N ASN A 311 4.25 -12.90 -18.16
CA ASN A 311 5.07 -14.10 -17.97
C ASN A 311 4.49 -15.36 -18.65
N GLN A 312 3.33 -15.28 -19.33
CA GLN A 312 2.63 -16.40 -19.95
C GLN A 312 2.25 -17.51 -18.94
N ASP A 313 1.91 -17.13 -17.71
CA ASP A 313 1.50 -18.04 -16.63
C ASP A 313 0.13 -17.69 -16.02
N HIS A 314 -0.62 -16.81 -16.67
CA HIS A 314 -1.99 -16.50 -16.25
C HIS A 314 -2.95 -17.56 -16.76
N ARG A 315 -3.87 -17.99 -15.89
CA ARG A 315 -4.78 -19.13 -16.14
C ARG A 315 -5.72 -18.94 -17.34
N ASP A 316 -6.23 -17.71 -17.51
CA ASP A 316 -7.37 -17.45 -18.40
C ASP A 316 -7.00 -16.47 -19.54
N VAL A 317 -5.85 -15.79 -19.50
CA VAL A 317 -5.49 -14.73 -20.45
C VAL A 317 -3.99 -14.71 -20.68
N ASP A 318 -3.55 -14.97 -21.90
CA ASP A 318 -2.18 -14.75 -22.34
C ASP A 318 -2.07 -13.51 -23.21
N LEU A 319 -0.96 -12.78 -23.11
CA LEU A 319 -0.64 -11.67 -24.00
C LEU A 319 -0.05 -12.22 -25.32
N HIS A 320 -0.44 -11.58 -26.43
CA HIS A 320 0.09 -11.94 -27.75
C HIS A 320 0.31 -10.72 -28.65
N SER A 321 0.97 -10.95 -29.75
CA SER A 321 1.19 -9.91 -30.76
C SER A 321 -0.14 -9.36 -31.28
N GLY A 322 -0.25 -8.01 -31.33
CA GLY A 322 -1.48 -7.32 -31.70
C GLY A 322 -2.28 -6.77 -30.52
N ASP A 323 -2.02 -7.22 -29.30
CA ASP A 323 -2.59 -6.63 -28.09
C ASP A 323 -2.08 -5.21 -27.85
N THR A 324 -2.91 -4.39 -27.20
CA THR A 324 -2.49 -3.08 -26.69
C THR A 324 -2.70 -3.03 -25.18
N VAL A 325 -1.60 -2.88 -24.43
CA VAL A 325 -1.64 -2.76 -22.96
C VAL A 325 -1.61 -1.29 -22.57
N VAL A 326 -2.61 -0.84 -21.84
CA VAL A 326 -2.82 0.55 -21.41
C VAL A 326 -2.55 0.65 -19.92
N PHE A 327 -1.44 1.29 -19.53
CA PHE A 327 -1.10 1.57 -18.14
C PHE A 327 -1.84 2.83 -17.67
N SER A 328 -3.03 2.64 -17.11
CA SER A 328 -3.88 3.70 -16.58
C SER A 328 -3.56 4.03 -15.12
N ALA A 329 -2.27 4.04 -14.81
CA ALA A 329 -1.67 4.38 -13.52
C ALA A 329 -0.25 4.91 -13.75
N THR A 330 0.32 5.59 -12.75
CA THR A 330 1.75 5.89 -12.68
C THR A 330 2.39 5.03 -11.60
N PRO A 331 3.66 4.62 -11.75
CA PRO A 331 4.37 3.92 -10.70
C PRO A 331 4.38 4.72 -9.40
N VAL A 332 4.11 4.07 -8.28
CA VAL A 332 4.40 4.60 -6.95
C VAL A 332 5.93 4.63 -6.80
N PRO A 333 6.50 5.67 -6.15
CA PRO A 333 7.94 5.72 -5.91
C PRO A 333 8.50 4.41 -5.36
N GLY A 334 9.53 3.87 -6.02
CA GLY A 334 10.13 2.56 -5.70
C GLY A 334 9.67 1.40 -6.59
N ASN A 335 8.54 1.52 -7.30
CA ASN A 335 8.02 0.45 -8.17
C ASN A 335 8.43 0.60 -9.64
N GLU A 336 9.17 1.65 -10.00
CA GLU A 336 9.54 1.98 -11.39
C GLU A 336 10.24 0.83 -12.09
N ARG A 337 11.15 0.13 -11.40
CA ARG A 337 11.89 -1.01 -11.93
C ARG A 337 10.94 -2.17 -12.30
N ALA A 338 10.09 -2.58 -11.37
CA ALA A 338 9.16 -3.69 -11.57
C ALA A 338 8.15 -3.42 -12.70
N VAL A 339 7.68 -2.17 -12.81
CA VAL A 339 6.81 -1.73 -13.90
C VAL A 339 7.56 -1.77 -15.23
N ASN A 340 8.79 -1.26 -15.30
CA ASN A 340 9.59 -1.27 -16.53
C ASN A 340 9.91 -2.70 -16.99
N GLU A 341 10.28 -3.60 -16.08
CA GLU A 341 10.49 -5.02 -16.39
C GLU A 341 9.21 -5.68 -16.97
N THR A 342 8.05 -5.32 -16.45
CA THR A 342 6.77 -5.80 -16.98
C THR A 342 6.50 -5.24 -18.39
N ILE A 343 6.80 -3.96 -18.61
CA ILE A 343 6.67 -3.30 -19.92
C ILE A 343 7.60 -3.97 -20.95
N ASP A 344 8.85 -4.24 -20.61
CA ASP A 344 9.82 -4.89 -21.51
C ASP A 344 9.33 -6.28 -21.95
N ARG A 345 8.80 -7.08 -21.03
CA ARG A 345 8.20 -8.38 -21.36
C ARG A 345 6.99 -8.26 -22.29
N ILE A 346 6.15 -7.25 -22.11
CA ILE A 346 5.01 -7.00 -22.99
C ILE A 346 5.48 -6.68 -24.42
N TYR A 347 6.55 -5.88 -24.58
CA TYR A 347 7.15 -5.62 -25.88
C TYR A 347 7.79 -6.86 -26.50
N GLU A 348 8.44 -7.71 -25.72
CA GLU A 348 9.01 -8.99 -26.16
C GLU A 348 7.95 -9.92 -26.77
N LEU A 349 6.71 -9.91 -26.23
CA LEU A 349 5.57 -10.66 -26.75
C LEU A 349 4.95 -10.02 -28.03
N GLY A 350 5.46 -8.86 -28.49
CA GLY A 350 4.97 -8.15 -29.67
C GLY A 350 3.70 -7.33 -29.44
N ALA A 351 3.30 -7.12 -28.19
CA ALA A 351 2.20 -6.23 -27.84
C ALA A 351 2.67 -4.77 -27.76
N ARG A 352 1.71 -3.82 -27.90
CA ARG A 352 1.97 -2.39 -27.74
C ARG A 352 1.69 -1.94 -26.33
N VAL A 353 2.43 -0.93 -25.86
CA VAL A 353 2.19 -0.30 -24.57
C VAL A 353 1.80 1.16 -24.76
N VAL A 354 0.80 1.62 -24.01
CA VAL A 354 0.37 3.01 -23.91
C VAL A 354 0.45 3.41 -22.43
N THR A 355 1.15 4.50 -22.15
CA THR A 355 1.35 5.02 -20.80
C THR A 355 0.81 6.45 -20.67
N ALA A 356 0.87 7.02 -19.46
CA ALA A 356 0.52 8.42 -19.23
C ALA A 356 1.42 9.42 -19.99
N LYS A 357 2.57 8.97 -20.55
CA LYS A 357 3.43 9.78 -21.42
C LYS A 357 2.87 9.90 -22.84
N ASP A 358 2.08 8.92 -23.28
CA ASP A 358 1.55 8.82 -24.65
C ASP A 358 0.16 9.45 -24.77
N ALA A 359 -0.65 9.37 -23.69
CA ALA A 359 -2.00 9.92 -23.62
C ALA A 359 -2.38 10.26 -22.17
N PRO A 360 -3.30 11.21 -21.92
CA PRO A 360 -3.72 11.59 -20.57
C PRO A 360 -4.69 10.55 -19.97
N ILE A 361 -4.23 9.30 -19.90
CA ILE A 361 -5.00 8.13 -19.43
C ILE A 361 -4.88 7.89 -17.92
N HIS A 362 -4.30 8.83 -17.18
CA HIS A 362 -4.16 8.80 -15.74
C HIS A 362 -4.34 10.20 -15.15
N ALA A 363 -5.03 10.27 -14.02
CA ALA A 363 -5.10 11.44 -13.15
C ALA A 363 -4.77 11.01 -11.72
N SER A 364 -4.04 11.85 -10.98
CA SER A 364 -3.76 11.60 -9.56
C SER A 364 -5.02 11.75 -8.73
N GLY A 365 -5.12 10.96 -7.66
CA GLY A 365 -6.16 11.10 -6.64
C GLY A 365 -5.85 12.16 -5.59
N HIS A 366 -4.61 12.67 -5.53
CA HIS A 366 -4.13 13.61 -4.52
C HIS A 366 -4.01 15.01 -5.08
N GLY A 367 -4.34 15.99 -4.23
CA GLY A 367 -4.22 17.41 -4.52
C GLY A 367 -2.77 17.86 -4.66
N SER A 368 -2.53 18.75 -5.61
CA SER A 368 -1.23 19.39 -5.84
C SER A 368 -1.07 20.64 -4.97
N ARG A 369 0.04 21.37 -5.13
CA ARG A 369 0.42 22.53 -4.29
C ARG A 369 -0.69 23.55 -4.09
N ASP A 370 -1.41 23.93 -5.15
CA ASP A 370 -2.45 24.94 -5.05
C ASP A 370 -3.69 24.42 -4.31
N GLU A 371 -3.96 23.11 -4.38
CA GLU A 371 -5.06 22.48 -3.63
C GLU A 371 -4.72 22.34 -2.15
N ILE A 372 -3.46 22.06 -1.80
CA ILE A 372 -2.97 22.08 -0.41
C ILE A 372 -3.14 23.48 0.18
N LYS A 373 -2.69 24.51 -0.53
CA LYS A 373 -2.91 25.92 -0.12
C LYS A 373 -4.38 26.26 0.02
N MET A 374 -5.22 25.80 -0.92
CA MET A 374 -6.67 26.00 -0.88
C MET A 374 -7.29 25.35 0.36
N MET A 375 -6.89 24.12 0.72
CA MET A 375 -7.37 23.45 1.93
C MET A 375 -7.03 24.24 3.18
N ILE A 376 -5.79 24.67 3.35
CA ILE A 376 -5.35 25.47 4.50
C ILE A 376 -6.12 26.78 4.58
N ASN A 377 -6.31 27.48 3.46
CA ASN A 377 -7.06 28.75 3.40
C ASN A 377 -8.57 28.57 3.70
N LEU A 378 -9.16 27.42 3.35
CA LEU A 378 -10.57 27.13 3.65
C LEU A 378 -10.77 26.85 5.13
N VAL A 379 -9.93 25.99 5.73
CA VAL A 379 -10.14 25.52 7.10
C VAL A 379 -9.45 26.40 8.16
N ARG A 380 -8.48 27.24 7.76
CA ARG A 380 -7.77 28.23 8.62
C ARG A 380 -7.36 27.66 9.96
N PRO A 381 -6.52 26.60 9.99
CA PRO A 381 -6.15 25.93 11.23
C PRO A 381 -5.22 26.79 12.07
N ASP A 382 -5.26 26.63 13.41
CA ASP A 382 -4.25 27.20 14.30
C ASP A 382 -2.90 26.52 14.11
N TYR A 383 -2.91 25.18 13.89
CA TYR A 383 -1.72 24.37 13.68
C TYR A 383 -1.85 23.49 12.43
N VAL A 384 -0.71 23.22 11.78
CA VAL A 384 -0.63 22.30 10.63
C VAL A 384 0.36 21.18 10.92
N MET A 385 -0.05 19.93 10.69
CA MET A 385 0.81 18.76 10.69
C MET A 385 0.69 18.04 9.35
N PRO A 386 1.66 18.19 8.45
CA PRO A 386 1.73 17.41 7.22
C PRO A 386 1.80 15.91 7.51
N VAL A 387 0.96 15.12 6.84
CA VAL A 387 0.92 13.65 6.95
C VAL A 387 0.94 13.03 5.56
N HIS A 388 1.04 11.70 5.46
CA HIS A 388 0.98 10.93 4.23
C HIS A 388 2.00 11.41 3.17
N GLY A 389 3.28 11.27 3.48
CA GLY A 389 4.35 11.65 2.57
C GLY A 389 5.73 11.28 3.09
N ASP A 390 6.67 11.13 2.18
CA ASP A 390 8.08 11.05 2.53
C ASP A 390 8.60 12.39 3.12
N HIS A 391 9.81 12.38 3.64
CA HIS A 391 10.39 13.56 4.28
C HIS A 391 10.48 14.79 3.36
N GLN A 392 10.64 14.57 2.05
CA GLN A 392 10.65 15.67 1.06
C GLN A 392 9.26 16.31 0.97
N ARG A 393 8.21 15.50 0.81
CA ARG A 393 6.84 15.96 0.65
C ARG A 393 6.28 16.61 1.90
N LEU A 394 6.58 16.03 3.08
CA LEU A 394 6.21 16.66 4.37
C LEU A 394 6.86 18.03 4.54
N ARG A 395 8.13 18.18 4.11
CA ARG A 395 8.81 19.48 4.13
C ARG A 395 8.16 20.48 3.18
N LEU A 396 7.92 20.07 1.94
CA LEU A 396 7.29 20.95 0.94
C LEU A 396 5.89 21.40 1.39
N HIS A 397 5.08 20.50 1.97
CA HIS A 397 3.78 20.87 2.52
C HIS A 397 3.92 21.91 3.66
N SER A 398 4.94 21.76 4.53
CA SER A 398 5.21 22.76 5.58
C SER A 398 5.53 24.13 4.98
N GLU A 399 6.38 24.17 3.94
CA GLU A 399 6.72 25.41 3.23
C GLU A 399 5.46 26.03 2.58
N LEU A 400 4.53 25.22 2.05
CA LEU A 400 3.25 25.70 1.51
C LEU A 400 2.35 26.30 2.59
N ALA A 401 2.34 25.71 3.80
CA ALA A 401 1.59 26.27 4.94
C ALA A 401 2.15 27.65 5.35
N GLU A 402 3.48 27.79 5.41
CA GLU A 402 4.13 29.06 5.67
C GLU A 402 3.85 30.10 4.56
N GLU A 403 3.87 29.69 3.28
CA GLU A 403 3.53 30.57 2.15
C GLU A 403 2.12 31.16 2.22
N VAL A 404 1.15 30.46 2.83
CA VAL A 404 -0.22 30.96 3.01
C VAL A 404 -0.47 31.62 4.36
N GLY A 405 0.59 31.82 5.16
CA GLY A 405 0.55 32.67 6.34
C GLY A 405 0.43 31.97 7.68
N ILE A 406 0.61 30.65 7.75
CA ILE A 406 0.79 29.92 9.02
C ILE A 406 2.19 30.22 9.54
N ASP A 407 2.32 30.61 10.80
CA ASP A 407 3.63 30.87 11.40
C ASP A 407 4.45 29.58 11.45
N SER A 408 5.75 29.64 11.17
CA SER A 408 6.64 28.48 11.16
C SER A 408 6.68 27.71 12.49
N GLY A 409 6.38 28.38 13.61
CA GLY A 409 6.25 27.79 14.94
C GLY A 409 4.98 26.96 15.12
N ASP A 410 4.00 27.13 14.24
CA ASP A 410 2.69 26.46 14.26
C ASP A 410 2.59 25.34 13.20
N VAL A 411 3.68 25.08 12.48
CA VAL A 411 3.80 23.97 11.51
C VAL A 411 4.67 22.85 12.10
N PHE A 412 4.06 21.70 12.36
CA PHE A 412 4.68 20.58 13.04
C PHE A 412 5.05 19.44 12.08
N ARG A 413 6.31 19.37 11.69
CA ARG A 413 6.83 18.22 10.91
C ARG A 413 7.16 17.08 11.86
N GLY A 414 6.21 16.18 12.03
CA GLY A 414 6.36 15.01 12.89
C GLY A 414 7.12 13.86 12.23
N ARG A 415 7.22 12.77 12.97
CA ARG A 415 7.60 11.44 12.52
C ARG A 415 6.74 10.41 13.23
N ASN A 416 6.69 9.19 12.72
CA ASN A 416 5.99 8.10 13.41
C ASN A 416 6.55 7.93 14.82
N GLY A 417 5.68 7.70 15.81
CA GLY A 417 6.05 7.59 17.22
C GLY A 417 6.25 8.90 17.97
N LEU A 418 6.29 10.05 17.29
CA LEU A 418 6.47 11.34 17.94
C LEU A 418 5.12 12.07 18.08
N PRO A 419 4.51 12.09 19.28
CA PRO A 419 3.21 12.72 19.46
C PRO A 419 3.29 14.24 19.43
N LEU A 420 2.30 14.89 18.82
CA LEU A 420 2.01 16.31 19.00
C LEU A 420 1.05 16.47 20.17
N GLU A 421 1.46 17.20 21.18
CA GLU A 421 0.67 17.50 22.37
C GLU A 421 0.18 18.94 22.34
N ILE A 422 -1.12 19.12 22.52
CA ILE A 422 -1.77 20.44 22.52
C ILE A 422 -2.51 20.63 23.85
N ASP A 423 -2.24 21.73 24.53
CA ASP A 423 -2.92 22.14 25.76
C ASP A 423 -3.12 23.66 25.80
N ALA A 424 -3.58 24.19 26.92
CA ALA A 424 -3.80 25.65 27.09
C ALA A 424 -2.54 26.52 26.91
N ASN A 425 -1.34 25.92 26.89
CA ASN A 425 -0.07 26.62 26.73
C ASN A 425 0.45 26.56 25.26
N GLY A 426 -0.29 25.93 24.36
CA GLY A 426 0.07 25.77 22.95
C GLY A 426 0.39 24.31 22.57
N ALA A 427 0.97 24.15 21.39
CA ALA A 427 1.33 22.86 20.81
C ALA A 427 2.85 22.62 20.90
N ARG A 428 3.25 21.37 21.14
CA ARG A 428 4.67 20.93 21.18
C ARG A 428 4.76 19.42 20.97
N PHE A 429 5.91 18.96 20.52
CA PHE A 429 6.19 17.54 20.51
C PHE A 429 6.39 16.99 21.93
N GLY A 430 5.82 15.84 22.20
CA GLY A 430 5.94 15.09 23.46
C GLY A 430 7.10 14.10 23.45
N GLU A 431 7.09 13.17 24.41
CA GLU A 431 8.02 12.05 24.47
C GLU A 431 7.71 11.03 23.37
N GLU A 432 8.76 10.47 22.77
CA GLU A 432 8.64 9.48 21.70
C GLU A 432 8.09 8.15 22.24
N GLU A 433 7.12 7.60 21.53
CA GLU A 433 6.52 6.31 21.78
C GLU A 433 7.10 5.24 20.85
N PRO A 434 7.01 3.96 21.21
CA PRO A 434 7.38 2.88 20.31
C PRO A 434 6.65 3.00 18.98
N SER A 435 7.42 2.92 17.91
CA SER A 435 6.92 2.94 16.53
C SER A 435 7.87 2.17 15.64
N GLY A 436 7.37 1.70 14.53
CA GLY A 436 8.16 0.91 13.60
C GLY A 436 7.25 0.17 12.64
N VAL A 437 7.63 -1.05 12.32
CA VAL A 437 6.87 -1.92 11.44
C VAL A 437 6.69 -3.30 12.06
N ILE A 438 5.55 -3.90 11.78
CA ILE A 438 5.27 -5.31 11.98
C ILE A 438 5.23 -5.94 10.59
N LEU A 439 5.97 -7.01 10.38
CA LEU A 439 6.04 -7.70 9.10
C LEU A 439 5.08 -8.89 9.09
N VAL A 440 4.42 -9.11 7.97
CA VAL A 440 3.51 -10.26 7.78
C VAL A 440 4.17 -11.24 6.83
N ASP A 441 4.34 -12.48 7.27
CA ASP A 441 4.82 -13.62 6.50
C ASP A 441 3.73 -14.72 6.55
N GLY A 442 2.96 -14.85 5.50
CA GLY A 442 1.79 -15.72 5.46
C GLY A 442 0.73 -15.34 6.51
N ILE A 443 0.70 -16.05 7.62
CA ILE A 443 -0.23 -15.82 8.74
C ILE A 443 0.47 -15.31 10.01
N GLU A 444 1.80 -15.24 10.00
CA GLU A 444 2.61 -14.88 11.16
C GLU A 444 2.97 -13.38 11.13
N LEU A 445 3.00 -12.80 12.33
CA LEU A 445 3.53 -11.45 12.55
C LEU A 445 4.98 -11.59 13.01
N ALA A 446 5.91 -10.93 12.33
CA ALA A 446 7.33 -10.99 12.59
C ALA A 446 7.91 -9.62 12.93
N ASP A 447 8.89 -9.60 13.82
CA ASP A 447 9.70 -8.40 14.11
C ASP A 447 10.71 -8.18 12.98
N PRO A 448 10.95 -6.94 12.52
CA PRO A 448 11.98 -6.61 11.54
C PRO A 448 13.39 -7.07 11.90
N ASN A 449 13.66 -7.25 13.21
CA ASN A 449 14.94 -7.70 13.73
C ASN A 449 15.04 -9.24 13.86
N ASP A 450 14.05 -9.98 13.40
CA ASP A 450 14.05 -11.43 13.45
C ASP A 450 15.28 -12.01 12.73
N ALA A 451 15.89 -13.03 13.33
CA ALA A 451 17.03 -13.73 12.76
C ALA A 451 16.70 -14.33 11.38
N ALA A 452 15.49 -14.89 11.23
CA ALA A 452 15.03 -15.49 9.98
C ALA A 452 15.00 -14.46 8.82
N LEU A 453 14.64 -13.21 9.07
CA LEU A 453 14.66 -12.16 8.05
C LEU A 453 16.07 -11.74 7.65
N ARG A 454 16.99 -11.65 8.63
CA ARG A 454 18.40 -11.38 8.34
C ARG A 454 18.99 -12.49 7.50
N ASP A 455 18.71 -13.75 7.86
CA ASP A 455 19.16 -14.93 7.11
C ASP A 455 18.60 -14.92 5.69
N ARG A 456 17.31 -14.63 5.51
CA ARG A 456 16.67 -14.50 4.17
C ARG A 456 17.34 -13.41 3.32
N ARG A 457 17.69 -12.26 3.91
CA ARG A 457 18.41 -11.17 3.19
C ARG A 457 19.78 -11.65 2.75
N THR A 458 20.55 -12.30 3.63
CA THR A 458 21.85 -12.85 3.31
C THR A 458 21.74 -13.93 2.23
N LEU A 459 20.82 -14.89 2.40
CA LEU A 459 20.59 -15.95 1.41
C LEU A 459 20.12 -15.40 0.04
N SER A 460 19.33 -14.31 0.05
CA SER A 460 18.86 -13.68 -1.18
C SER A 460 19.96 -12.90 -1.91
N ALA A 461 20.97 -12.39 -1.18
CA ALA A 461 22.09 -11.65 -1.77
C ALA A 461 23.23 -12.57 -2.22
N ASP A 462 23.58 -13.54 -1.38
CA ASP A 462 24.81 -14.33 -1.51
C ASP A 462 24.55 -15.79 -1.94
N GLY A 463 23.32 -16.27 -1.83
CA GLY A 463 22.96 -17.69 -2.02
C GLY A 463 23.37 -18.56 -0.84
N ILE A 464 23.28 -19.88 -1.01
CA ILE A 464 23.69 -20.88 -0.02
C ILE A 464 24.47 -22.01 -0.67
N CYS A 465 25.59 -22.37 -0.05
CA CYS A 465 26.32 -23.59 -0.33
C CYS A 465 26.26 -24.49 0.91
N LEU A 466 25.66 -25.68 0.77
CA LEU A 466 25.56 -26.69 1.81
C LEU A 466 26.51 -27.84 1.45
N VAL A 467 27.43 -28.14 2.36
CA VAL A 467 28.33 -29.28 2.24
C VAL A 467 27.94 -30.36 3.26
N VAL A 468 27.75 -31.58 2.77
CA VAL A 468 27.42 -32.73 3.62
C VAL A 468 28.55 -33.77 3.47
N ALA A 469 29.25 -34.06 4.55
CA ALA A 469 30.32 -35.06 4.58
C ALA A 469 30.11 -36.06 5.72
N ALA A 470 30.38 -37.31 5.46
CA ALA A 470 30.36 -38.40 6.44
C ALA A 470 31.78 -38.75 6.85
N ILE A 471 32.07 -38.75 8.17
CA ILE A 471 33.37 -39.09 8.72
C ILE A 471 33.29 -40.25 9.71
N GLY A 472 34.34 -41.05 9.79
CA GLY A 472 34.47 -42.13 10.78
C GLY A 472 34.59 -41.57 12.19
N ALA A 473 33.79 -42.09 13.17
CA ALA A 473 33.78 -41.63 14.53
C ALA A 473 35.11 -41.92 15.25
N ASP A 474 35.80 -42.99 14.90
CA ASP A 474 37.01 -43.45 15.59
C ASP A 474 38.32 -42.90 15.00
N ASP A 475 38.37 -42.69 13.68
CA ASP A 475 39.57 -42.26 12.96
C ASP A 475 39.46 -40.89 12.29
N GLY A 476 38.23 -40.41 12.07
CA GLY A 476 37.95 -39.12 11.38
C GLY A 476 38.14 -39.21 9.86
N GLU A 477 38.31 -40.41 9.30
CA GLU A 477 38.45 -40.59 7.85
C GLU A 477 37.11 -40.32 7.13
N VAL A 478 37.18 -39.76 5.92
CA VAL A 478 35.99 -39.50 5.07
C VAL A 478 35.46 -40.83 4.58
N LEU A 479 34.18 -41.12 4.85
CA LEU A 479 33.53 -42.40 4.54
C LEU A 479 32.88 -42.41 3.15
N SER A 480 32.54 -41.29 2.60
CA SER A 480 31.95 -41.12 1.26
C SER A 480 32.31 -39.77 0.70
N GLU A 481 32.30 -39.64 -0.61
CA GLU A 481 32.47 -38.34 -1.29
C GLU A 481 31.53 -37.29 -0.71
N PRO A 482 32.01 -36.08 -0.37
CA PRO A 482 31.17 -35.00 0.14
C PRO A 482 30.15 -34.57 -0.91
N GLU A 483 28.92 -34.34 -0.47
CA GLU A 483 27.86 -33.79 -1.31
C GLU A 483 27.82 -32.27 -1.18
N VAL A 484 27.88 -31.56 -2.32
CA VAL A 484 27.80 -30.10 -2.40
C VAL A 484 26.48 -29.74 -3.05
N ILE A 485 25.64 -28.98 -2.28
CA ILE A 485 24.34 -28.50 -2.74
C ILE A 485 24.38 -26.99 -2.71
N SER A 486 24.15 -26.34 -3.85
CA SER A 486 24.05 -24.87 -3.91
C SER A 486 22.66 -24.41 -4.33
N ARG A 487 22.33 -23.19 -3.93
CA ARG A 487 21.14 -22.48 -4.40
C ARG A 487 21.43 -20.98 -4.41
N GLY A 488 21.19 -20.35 -5.57
CA GLY A 488 21.35 -18.90 -5.75
C GLY A 488 22.80 -18.44 -5.90
N ILE A 489 23.76 -19.36 -6.06
CA ILE A 489 25.15 -19.07 -6.42
C ILE A 489 25.32 -19.41 -7.89
N GLY A 490 25.13 -18.41 -8.79
CA GLY A 490 24.98 -18.64 -10.22
C GLY A 490 26.11 -19.44 -10.88
N SER A 491 27.38 -19.21 -10.49
CA SER A 491 28.51 -19.98 -11.01
C SER A 491 28.50 -21.44 -10.54
N LEU A 492 28.05 -21.71 -9.33
CA LEU A 492 28.06 -23.05 -8.74
C LEU A 492 26.83 -23.88 -9.15
N ASP A 493 25.68 -23.22 -9.38
CA ASP A 493 24.45 -23.90 -9.80
C ASP A 493 24.52 -24.41 -11.24
N ASP A 494 25.32 -23.76 -12.09
CA ASP A 494 25.45 -24.04 -13.52
C ASP A 494 26.74 -24.80 -13.87
N ASP A 495 27.68 -24.98 -12.94
CA ASP A 495 28.99 -25.59 -13.19
C ASP A 495 29.27 -26.79 -12.26
N PRO A 496 29.04 -28.03 -12.74
CA PRO A 496 29.34 -29.25 -11.97
C PRO A 496 30.84 -29.43 -11.65
N GLU A 497 31.75 -28.86 -12.45
CA GLU A 497 33.19 -28.97 -12.20
C GLU A 497 33.55 -28.20 -10.93
N LEU A 498 32.95 -27.00 -10.73
CA LEU A 498 33.15 -26.17 -9.53
C LEU A 498 32.63 -26.87 -8.26
N ALA A 499 31.49 -27.57 -8.35
CA ALA A 499 30.97 -28.35 -7.23
C ALA A 499 31.93 -29.51 -6.85
N SER A 500 32.56 -30.15 -7.84
CA SER A 500 33.58 -31.20 -7.61
C SER A 500 34.85 -30.63 -6.99
N GLU A 501 35.31 -29.45 -7.42
CA GLU A 501 36.48 -28.79 -6.81
C GLU A 501 36.22 -28.45 -5.33
N ILE A 502 35.02 -27.99 -4.98
CA ILE A 502 34.64 -27.76 -3.57
C ILE A 502 34.64 -29.09 -2.79
N ALA A 503 34.12 -30.18 -3.36
CA ALA A 503 34.12 -31.48 -2.71
C ALA A 503 35.58 -31.98 -2.45
N GLU A 504 36.50 -31.76 -3.38
CA GLU A 504 37.94 -32.08 -3.20
C GLU A 504 38.56 -31.25 -2.05
N ILE A 505 38.26 -29.92 -1.99
CA ILE A 505 38.72 -29.05 -0.89
C ILE A 505 38.23 -29.58 0.45
N VAL A 506 36.95 -29.99 0.53
CA VAL A 506 36.34 -30.56 1.73
C VAL A 506 37.06 -31.84 2.15
N GLU A 507 37.30 -32.77 1.21
CA GLU A 507 38.03 -34.01 1.48
C GLU A 507 39.45 -33.74 1.98
N GLU A 508 40.18 -32.84 1.34
CA GLU A 508 41.54 -32.48 1.75
C GLU A 508 41.57 -31.90 3.16
N THR A 509 40.62 -30.99 3.47
CA THR A 509 40.48 -30.34 4.78
C THR A 509 40.18 -31.37 5.88
N LEU A 510 39.22 -32.26 5.64
CA LEU A 510 38.87 -33.32 6.59
C LEU A 510 40.02 -34.31 6.78
N ALA A 511 40.70 -34.72 5.70
CA ALA A 511 41.87 -35.60 5.77
C ALA A 511 43.03 -34.95 6.56
N ALA A 512 43.22 -33.64 6.43
CA ALA A 512 44.24 -32.92 7.22
C ALA A 512 43.86 -32.89 8.70
N ALA A 513 42.59 -32.66 9.03
CA ALA A 513 42.06 -32.69 10.39
C ALA A 513 42.20 -34.07 11.02
N ALA A 514 41.87 -35.16 10.29
CA ALA A 514 42.06 -36.53 10.75
C ALA A 514 43.53 -36.82 11.10
N ARG A 515 44.48 -36.43 10.22
CA ARG A 515 45.92 -36.56 10.46
C ARG A 515 46.41 -35.82 11.69
N SER A 516 45.83 -34.66 11.99
CA SER A 516 46.15 -33.84 13.20
C SER A 516 45.49 -34.34 14.47
N GLY A 517 44.56 -35.31 14.36
CA GLY A 517 43.77 -35.84 15.46
C GLY A 517 42.62 -34.91 15.89
N ASN A 518 42.31 -33.86 15.13
CA ASN A 518 41.15 -33.00 15.39
C ASN A 518 39.88 -33.75 14.98
N ARG A 519 38.94 -33.90 15.94
CA ARG A 519 37.64 -34.59 15.80
C ARG A 519 36.49 -33.84 16.40
N GLU A 520 36.76 -32.63 16.89
CA GLU A 520 35.69 -31.78 17.42
C GLU A 520 34.87 -31.22 16.26
N ILE A 521 33.56 -31.54 16.24
CA ILE A 521 32.65 -31.18 15.15
C ILE A 521 32.63 -29.66 14.90
N ASP A 522 32.59 -28.85 15.95
CA ASP A 522 32.58 -27.40 15.84
C ASP A 522 33.85 -26.84 15.18
N LEU A 523 35.02 -27.43 15.47
CA LEU A 523 36.28 -27.03 14.87
C LEU A 523 36.34 -27.49 13.41
N LEU A 524 35.88 -28.73 13.12
CA LEU A 524 35.81 -29.22 11.74
C LEU A 524 34.88 -28.36 10.87
N GLN A 525 33.74 -27.96 11.41
CA GLN A 525 32.81 -27.05 10.70
C GLN A 525 33.45 -25.68 10.43
N ALA A 526 34.20 -25.12 11.38
CA ALA A 526 34.90 -23.85 11.19
C ALA A 526 36.01 -23.98 10.12
N ASP A 527 36.82 -25.06 10.17
CA ASP A 527 37.89 -25.31 9.20
C ASP A 527 37.32 -25.49 7.79
N LEU A 528 36.21 -26.23 7.65
CA LEU A 528 35.51 -26.40 6.38
C LEU A 528 34.93 -25.11 5.85
N HIS A 529 34.26 -24.32 6.71
CA HIS A 529 33.72 -23.03 6.34
C HIS A 529 34.81 -22.11 5.78
N ASP A 530 35.94 -22.00 6.50
CA ASP A 530 37.06 -21.15 6.08
C ASP A 530 37.70 -21.61 4.77
N ALA A 531 37.83 -22.94 4.58
CA ALA A 531 38.37 -23.52 3.36
C ALA A 531 37.46 -23.25 2.14
N VAL A 532 36.16 -23.50 2.27
CA VAL A 532 35.19 -23.29 1.18
C VAL A 532 34.93 -21.78 0.93
N ALA A 533 34.89 -20.95 1.97
CA ALA A 533 34.71 -19.51 1.80
C ALA A 533 35.96 -18.80 1.21
N GLY A 534 37.13 -19.43 1.32
CA GLY A 534 38.38 -18.92 0.73
C GLY A 534 38.59 -19.29 -0.73
N PHE A 535 37.79 -20.22 -1.24
CA PHE A 535 37.74 -20.66 -2.64
C PHE A 535 36.82 -19.77 -3.47
#